data_7530c687cbd931327c4d856e09f15ba3
#
_entry.id   7530c687cbd931327c4d856e09f15ba3
#
_cell.length_a   1.000
_cell.length_b   1.000
_cell.length_c   1.000
_cell.angle_alpha   90.00
_cell.angle_beta   90.00
_cell.angle_gamma   90.00
#
_symmetry.space_group_name_H-M   'P 1'
#
loop_
_entity.id
_entity.type
_entity.pdbx_description
1 polymer ?
#
loop_
_entity_poly.entity_id
_entity_poly.type
_entity_poly.pdbx_seq_one_letter_code
_entity_poly.pdbx_strand_id
1 'polypeptide(L)'
;MRRRVTAALLLVCLATGALAIAPVAVAEEPASGTFTMTTAPGILPAWTSAGISMSGIYPGSVTTSRFANNATVTLPVVARAKTANATAGGFRITNTDTGTSVRCLIPVIDTKALVIDCLTNDGFNIALFSIEEIQTRQSFTTPTTRTTLWRGMDLRLTTAGAQTLNRALETNVFSTSVRTAEGNLSVARDR
;
A
#
# COMPACT_ATOMS: atom_id res chain seq x y z
N MET A 1 -71.55 -25.11 32.53
CA MET A 1 -71.26 -24.58 31.19
C MET A 1 -70.01 -23.70 31.24
N ARG A 2 -68.84 -24.22 30.86
CA ARG A 2 -67.58 -23.46 30.83
C ARG A 2 -67.20 -23.19 29.36
N ARG A 3 -67.25 -21.91 28.95
CA ARG A 3 -66.80 -21.45 27.61
C ARG A 3 -65.25 -21.31 27.66
N ARG A 4 -64.59 -22.05 26.80
CA ARG A 4 -63.15 -21.91 26.54
C ARG A 4 -62.99 -20.81 25.48
N VAL A 5 -62.25 -19.76 25.78
CA VAL A 5 -61.83 -18.70 24.88
C VAL A 5 -60.42 -19.12 24.40
N THR A 6 -60.34 -19.41 23.11
CA THR A 6 -59.08 -19.73 22.44
C THR A 6 -58.48 -18.42 21.91
N ALA A 7 -57.37 -17.96 22.49
CA ALA A 7 -56.61 -16.82 21.98
C ALA A 7 -55.68 -17.28 20.88
N ALA A 8 -55.92 -16.78 19.65
CA ALA A 8 -55.02 -16.99 18.52
C ALA A 8 -53.92 -15.94 18.59
N LEU A 9 -52.67 -16.42 18.79
CA LEU A 9 -51.47 -15.58 18.73
C LEU A 9 -51.03 -15.43 17.26
N LEU A 10 -51.22 -14.22 16.67
CA LEU A 10 -50.67 -13.88 15.37
C LEU A 10 -49.19 -13.55 15.52
N LEU A 11 -48.33 -14.44 15.04
CA LEU A 11 -46.91 -14.21 14.94
C LEU A 11 -46.62 -13.41 13.65
N VAL A 12 -46.36 -12.10 13.79
CA VAL A 12 -45.91 -11.26 12.68
C VAL A 12 -44.42 -11.41 12.55
N CYS A 13 -43.96 -12.25 11.57
CA CYS A 13 -42.57 -12.30 11.18
C CYS A 13 -42.19 -11.04 10.41
N LEU A 14 -41.52 -10.09 11.06
CA LEU A 14 -40.81 -9.00 10.41
C LEU A 14 -39.55 -9.58 9.74
N ALA A 15 -39.63 -9.84 8.42
CA ALA A 15 -38.47 -10.12 7.60
C ALA A 15 -37.69 -8.83 7.38
N THR A 16 -36.71 -8.55 8.22
CA THR A 16 -35.69 -7.54 7.97
C THR A 16 -34.77 -8.04 6.86
N GLY A 17 -35.08 -7.65 5.62
CA GLY A 17 -34.20 -7.87 4.47
C GLY A 17 -32.90 -7.09 4.65
N ALA A 18 -31.87 -7.74 5.17
CA ALA A 18 -30.51 -7.23 5.08
C ALA A 18 -30.09 -7.26 3.61
N LEU A 19 -30.13 -6.11 2.94
CA LEU A 19 -29.48 -5.89 1.66
C LEU A 19 -27.96 -6.08 1.89
N ALA A 20 -27.49 -7.31 1.65
CA ALA A 20 -26.07 -7.56 1.56
C ALA A 20 -25.57 -6.84 0.31
N ILE A 21 -24.98 -5.67 0.49
CA ILE A 21 -24.21 -4.98 -0.55
C ILE A 21 -22.98 -5.88 -0.77
N ALA A 22 -23.07 -6.78 -1.76
CA ALA A 22 -21.92 -7.55 -2.21
C ALA A 22 -20.85 -6.53 -2.65
N PRO A 23 -19.61 -6.61 -2.16
CA PRO A 23 -18.53 -5.79 -2.69
C PRO A 23 -18.42 -6.09 -4.18
N VAL A 24 -18.55 -5.04 -5.00
CA VAL A 24 -18.29 -5.17 -6.44
C VAL A 24 -16.81 -5.51 -6.55
N ALA A 25 -16.52 -6.78 -6.77
CA ALA A 25 -15.18 -7.23 -7.10
C ALA A 25 -14.81 -6.56 -8.43
N VAL A 26 -14.03 -5.50 -8.37
CA VAL A 26 -13.43 -4.90 -9.57
C VAL A 26 -12.48 -5.97 -10.10
N ALA A 27 -12.78 -6.50 -11.29
CA ALA A 27 -11.95 -7.51 -11.93
C ALA A 27 -10.54 -6.91 -12.09
N GLU A 28 -9.56 -7.54 -11.44
CA GLU A 28 -8.16 -7.20 -11.61
C GLU A 28 -7.66 -7.78 -12.92
N GLU A 29 -7.12 -6.93 -13.79
CA GLU A 29 -6.48 -7.38 -15.02
C GLU A 29 -5.05 -7.82 -14.70
N PRO A 30 -4.58 -8.97 -15.21
CA PRO A 30 -3.18 -9.36 -15.11
C PRO A 30 -2.29 -8.23 -15.67
N ALA A 31 -1.26 -7.88 -14.94
CA ALA A 31 -0.30 -6.88 -15.34
C ALA A 31 1.10 -7.35 -14.94
N SER A 32 2.10 -6.86 -15.65
CA SER A 32 3.50 -7.08 -15.30
C SER A 32 4.22 -5.74 -15.24
N GLY A 33 5.30 -5.69 -14.50
CA GLY A 33 6.08 -4.47 -14.39
C GLY A 33 6.84 -4.37 -13.09
N THR A 34 7.25 -3.16 -12.76
CA THR A 34 8.07 -2.92 -11.57
C THR A 34 7.72 -1.58 -10.94
N PHE A 35 7.60 -1.58 -9.64
CA PHE A 35 7.62 -0.36 -8.83
C PHE A 35 8.95 -0.28 -8.09
N THR A 36 9.61 0.87 -8.19
CA THR A 36 10.82 1.18 -7.41
C THR A 36 10.57 2.42 -6.56
N MET A 37 11.08 2.39 -5.34
CA MET A 37 11.01 3.51 -4.40
C MET A 37 12.40 3.71 -3.79
N THR A 38 13.02 4.86 -4.03
CA THR A 38 14.34 5.19 -3.50
C THR A 38 14.21 6.28 -2.44
N THR A 39 14.76 6.06 -1.25
CA THR A 39 14.72 7.07 -0.17
C THR A 39 15.36 8.38 -0.60
N ALA A 40 14.74 9.50 -0.24
CA ALA A 40 15.26 10.83 -0.54
C ALA A 40 16.60 11.06 0.17
N PRO A 41 17.44 11.98 -0.34
CA PRO A 41 18.71 12.32 0.31
C PRO A 41 18.52 12.69 1.79
N GLY A 42 19.39 12.14 2.65
CA GLY A 42 19.35 12.37 4.10
C GLY A 42 18.38 11.45 4.88
N ILE A 43 17.39 10.83 4.24
CA ILE A 43 16.39 9.99 4.93
C ILE A 43 17.05 8.72 5.48
N LEU A 44 17.78 7.96 4.66
CA LEU A 44 18.42 6.73 5.13
C LEU A 44 19.43 6.96 6.26
N PRO A 45 20.34 7.97 6.19
CA PRO A 45 21.22 8.28 7.30
C PRO A 45 20.45 8.65 8.58
N ALA A 46 19.40 9.48 8.49
CA ALA A 46 18.59 9.85 9.64
C ALA A 46 17.90 8.63 10.29
N TRP A 47 17.36 7.74 9.46
CA TRP A 47 16.75 6.51 9.96
C TRP A 47 17.77 5.57 10.58
N THR A 48 18.94 5.36 9.92
CA THR A 48 20.00 4.50 10.45
C THR A 48 20.56 5.02 11.79
N SER A 49 20.72 6.34 11.94
CA SER A 49 21.17 6.94 13.21
C SER A 49 20.16 6.77 14.35
N ALA A 50 18.90 6.51 14.02
CA ALA A 50 17.83 6.22 14.98
C ALA A 50 17.55 4.71 15.11
N GLY A 51 18.47 3.84 14.71
CA GLY A 51 18.32 2.40 14.79
C GLY A 51 17.34 1.81 13.80
N ILE A 52 16.88 2.57 12.78
CA ILE A 52 15.92 2.07 11.79
C ILE A 52 16.63 1.47 10.59
N SER A 53 16.22 0.25 10.23
CA SER A 53 16.68 -0.49 9.05
C SER A 53 15.54 -0.91 8.16
N MET A 54 15.84 -1.22 6.89
CA MET A 54 14.88 -1.73 5.90
C MET A 54 15.36 -3.04 5.31
N SER A 55 14.43 -3.96 5.03
CA SER A 55 14.68 -5.23 4.34
C SER A 55 13.54 -5.59 3.41
N GLY A 56 13.84 -6.34 2.33
CA GLY A 56 12.82 -6.82 1.39
C GLY A 56 12.03 -8.02 1.93
N ILE A 57 10.79 -8.15 1.47
CA ILE A 57 9.94 -9.33 1.67
C ILE A 57 9.69 -9.91 0.28
N TYR A 58 10.18 -11.12 0.03
CA TYR A 58 10.12 -11.77 -1.28
C TYR A 58 8.68 -11.79 -1.86
N PRO A 59 8.53 -11.56 -3.18
CA PRO A 59 9.55 -11.30 -4.19
C PRO A 59 10.06 -9.85 -4.23
N GLY A 60 9.64 -8.98 -3.31
CA GLY A 60 10.19 -7.65 -3.15
C GLY A 60 11.64 -7.69 -2.63
N SER A 61 12.42 -6.68 -2.96
CA SER A 61 13.80 -6.52 -2.51
C SER A 61 14.09 -5.12 -2.01
N VAL A 62 15.09 -5.01 -1.13
CA VAL A 62 15.65 -3.73 -0.69
C VAL A 62 17.17 -3.80 -0.88
N THR A 63 17.71 -2.81 -1.60
CA THR A 63 19.14 -2.63 -1.77
C THR A 63 19.56 -1.30 -1.16
N THR A 64 20.69 -1.27 -0.47
CA THR A 64 21.27 -0.05 0.09
C THR A 64 22.53 0.34 -0.66
N SER A 65 22.64 1.61 -1.04
CA SER A 65 23.85 2.17 -1.62
C SER A 65 24.59 2.99 -0.57
N ARG A 66 25.80 2.54 -0.24
CA ARG A 66 26.67 3.30 0.68
C ARG A 66 27.20 4.61 0.06
N PHE A 67 27.36 4.63 -1.27
CA PHE A 67 27.83 5.83 -1.98
C PHE A 67 26.75 6.88 -2.09
N ALA A 68 25.51 6.49 -2.41
CA ALA A 68 24.38 7.40 -2.51
C ALA A 68 23.67 7.65 -1.17
N ASN A 69 24.05 6.94 -0.11
CA ASN A 69 23.37 6.98 1.20
C ASN A 69 21.85 6.86 1.09
N ASN A 70 21.38 5.92 0.25
CA ASN A 70 19.96 5.67 0.04
C ASN A 70 19.65 4.16 0.08
N ALA A 71 18.36 3.85 0.25
CA ALA A 71 17.80 2.53 0.09
C ALA A 71 16.81 2.53 -1.08
N THR A 72 16.85 1.51 -1.91
CA THR A 72 15.89 1.29 -3.01
C THR A 72 15.10 0.04 -2.75
N VAL A 73 13.78 0.19 -2.66
CA VAL A 73 12.80 -0.91 -2.65
C VAL A 73 12.43 -1.20 -4.09
N THR A 74 12.40 -2.47 -4.47
CA THR A 74 11.95 -2.93 -5.80
C THR A 74 10.87 -4.00 -5.63
N LEU A 75 9.70 -3.78 -6.24
CA LEU A 75 8.54 -4.65 -6.13
C LEU A 75 8.02 -4.99 -7.53
N PRO A 76 7.79 -6.28 -7.86
CA PRO A 76 7.13 -6.65 -9.09
C PRO A 76 5.64 -6.27 -9.05
N VAL A 77 5.12 -5.70 -10.12
CA VAL A 77 3.69 -5.46 -10.34
C VAL A 77 3.06 -6.73 -10.90
N VAL A 78 1.94 -7.16 -10.34
CA VAL A 78 1.28 -8.42 -10.69
C VAL A 78 -0.16 -8.26 -11.18
N ALA A 79 -0.82 -7.18 -10.80
CA ALA A 79 -2.19 -6.91 -11.21
C ALA A 79 -2.49 -5.41 -11.28
N ARG A 80 -3.54 -5.07 -12.03
CA ARG A 80 -4.04 -3.71 -12.15
C ARG A 80 -5.55 -3.68 -12.10
N ALA A 81 -6.11 -2.80 -11.27
CA ALA A 81 -7.53 -2.48 -11.24
C ALA A 81 -7.71 -0.98 -11.52
N LYS A 82 -8.17 -0.63 -12.72
CA LYS A 82 -8.34 0.77 -13.18
C LYS A 82 -7.06 1.61 -13.01
N THR A 83 -6.89 2.25 -11.86
CA THR A 83 -5.77 3.16 -11.52
C THR A 83 -4.85 2.61 -10.45
N ALA A 84 -5.31 1.59 -9.73
CA ALA A 84 -4.56 0.90 -8.68
C ALA A 84 -3.70 -0.22 -9.30
N ASN A 85 -2.44 -0.30 -8.89
CA ASN A 85 -1.48 -1.29 -9.36
C ASN A 85 -0.97 -2.08 -8.16
N ALA A 86 -1.37 -3.35 -8.08
CA ALA A 86 -0.97 -4.23 -7.00
C ALA A 86 0.42 -4.81 -7.27
N THR A 87 1.24 -4.87 -6.23
CA THR A 87 2.56 -5.48 -6.27
C THR A 87 2.56 -6.82 -5.53
N ALA A 88 3.59 -7.63 -5.76
CA ALA A 88 3.87 -8.81 -4.96
C ALA A 88 5.01 -8.57 -3.98
N GLY A 89 4.99 -9.27 -2.85
CA GLY A 89 5.97 -9.11 -1.79
C GLY A 89 5.77 -7.84 -0.97
N GLY A 90 6.86 -7.19 -0.63
CA GLY A 90 6.81 -5.98 0.19
C GLY A 90 8.16 -5.59 0.77
N PHE A 91 8.12 -4.81 1.84
CA PHE A 91 9.29 -4.46 2.62
C PHE A 91 8.97 -4.42 4.11
N ARG A 92 10.01 -4.52 4.92
CA ARG A 92 9.95 -4.43 6.38
C ARG A 92 10.82 -3.27 6.84
N ILE A 93 10.31 -2.52 7.80
CA ILE A 93 11.03 -1.50 8.54
C ILE A 93 11.20 -2.03 9.97
N THR A 94 12.42 -2.02 10.49
CA THR A 94 12.76 -2.58 11.81
C THR A 94 13.49 -1.54 12.62
N ASN A 95 13.09 -1.35 13.87
CA ASN A 95 13.91 -0.69 14.87
C ASN A 95 14.86 -1.74 15.46
N THR A 96 16.15 -1.60 15.19
CA THR A 96 17.19 -2.56 15.61
C THR A 96 17.47 -2.52 17.11
N ASP A 97 17.15 -1.41 17.77
CA ASP A 97 17.39 -1.23 19.20
C ASP A 97 16.32 -1.92 20.05
N THR A 98 15.06 -1.92 19.56
CA THR A 98 13.93 -2.59 20.25
C THR A 98 13.58 -3.96 19.66
N GLY A 99 14.03 -4.25 18.43
CA GLY A 99 13.66 -5.45 17.68
C GLY A 99 12.23 -5.40 17.09
N THR A 100 11.48 -4.31 17.27
CA THR A 100 10.14 -4.14 16.73
C THR A 100 10.17 -3.94 15.22
N SER A 101 9.13 -4.40 14.51
CA SER A 101 9.10 -4.25 13.05
C SER A 101 7.69 -4.03 12.51
N VAL A 102 7.61 -3.25 11.42
CA VAL A 102 6.40 -3.07 10.61
C VAL A 102 6.65 -3.62 9.22
N ARG A 103 5.73 -4.43 8.72
CA ARG A 103 5.73 -4.90 7.33
C ARG A 103 4.76 -4.07 6.51
N CYS A 104 5.17 -3.75 5.30
CA CYS A 104 4.29 -3.26 4.23
C CYS A 104 4.18 -4.40 3.20
N LEU A 105 3.08 -5.12 3.22
CA LEU A 105 2.82 -6.26 2.34
C LEU A 105 1.93 -5.82 1.19
N ILE A 106 2.19 -6.39 0.01
CA ILE A 106 1.37 -6.21 -1.20
C ILE A 106 1.03 -4.72 -1.42
N PRO A 107 2.03 -3.82 -1.49
CA PRO A 107 1.74 -2.42 -1.74
C PRO A 107 0.88 -2.20 -2.98
N VAL A 108 -0.13 -1.37 -2.86
CA VAL A 108 -1.03 -0.96 -3.95
C VAL A 108 -0.77 0.50 -4.27
N ILE A 109 -0.33 0.77 -5.49
CA ILE A 109 -0.03 2.13 -5.97
C ILE A 109 -1.24 2.65 -6.74
N ASP A 110 -2.05 3.52 -6.15
CA ASP A 110 -3.14 4.20 -6.84
C ASP A 110 -2.69 5.55 -7.38
N THR A 111 -2.48 5.61 -8.68
CA THR A 111 -2.00 6.81 -9.38
C THR A 111 -3.08 7.87 -9.61
N LYS A 112 -4.34 7.61 -9.26
CA LYS A 112 -5.45 8.57 -9.31
C LYS A 112 -5.78 9.11 -7.92
N ALA A 113 -5.87 8.22 -6.92
CA ALA A 113 -6.02 8.62 -5.53
C ALA A 113 -4.73 9.24 -4.96
N LEU A 114 -3.60 9.07 -5.66
CA LEU A 114 -2.29 9.57 -5.28
C LEU A 114 -1.82 9.03 -3.93
N VAL A 115 -2.01 7.73 -3.71
CA VAL A 115 -1.62 7.04 -2.47
C VAL A 115 -0.92 5.71 -2.77
N ILE A 116 -0.13 5.27 -1.80
CA ILE A 116 0.42 3.91 -1.74
C ILE A 116 -0.10 3.29 -0.46
N ASP A 117 -0.98 2.31 -0.63
CA ASP A 117 -1.57 1.54 0.47
C ASP A 117 -0.70 0.33 0.78
N CYS A 118 -0.62 -0.01 2.05
CA CYS A 118 0.10 -1.17 2.55
C CYS A 118 -0.77 -2.01 3.48
N LEU A 119 -0.72 -3.32 3.34
CA LEU A 119 -1.21 -4.25 4.33
C LEU A 119 -0.15 -4.41 5.43
N THR A 120 -0.50 -4.04 6.66
CA THR A 120 0.41 -4.12 7.82
C THR A 120 0.40 -5.50 8.49
N ASN A 121 1.27 -5.71 9.49
CA ASN A 121 1.33 -6.94 10.29
C ASN A 121 -0.02 -7.35 10.88
N ASP A 122 -0.82 -6.36 11.29
CA ASP A 122 -2.09 -6.56 11.98
C ASP A 122 -3.26 -6.78 11.03
N GLY A 123 -2.98 -6.90 9.72
CA GLY A 123 -3.98 -7.11 8.69
C GLY A 123 -4.76 -5.86 8.29
N PHE A 124 -4.36 -4.67 8.76
CA PHE A 124 -4.98 -3.41 8.38
C PHE A 124 -4.33 -2.81 7.14
N ASN A 125 -5.15 -2.31 6.23
CA ASN A 125 -4.70 -1.47 5.14
C ASN A 125 -4.50 -0.04 5.64
N ILE A 126 -3.33 0.53 5.38
CA ILE A 126 -3.04 1.93 5.64
C ILE A 126 -2.49 2.60 4.39
N ALA A 127 -2.92 3.83 4.13
CA ALA A 127 -2.26 4.70 3.18
C ALA A 127 -0.91 5.11 3.80
N LEU A 128 0.17 4.41 3.43
CA LEU A 128 1.48 4.65 4.01
C LEU A 128 2.13 5.90 3.43
N PHE A 129 2.03 6.08 2.10
CA PHE A 129 2.57 7.26 1.42
C PHE A 129 1.48 7.99 0.64
N SER A 130 1.57 9.33 0.60
CA SER A 130 0.96 10.18 -0.41
C SER A 130 1.93 10.36 -1.58
N ILE A 131 1.39 10.52 -2.79
CA ILE A 131 2.11 10.89 -4.01
C ILE A 131 1.80 12.36 -4.25
N GLU A 132 2.73 13.27 -3.92
CA GLU A 132 2.49 14.72 -4.03
C GLU A 132 2.60 15.20 -5.48
N GLU A 133 3.50 14.58 -6.27
CA GLU A 133 3.75 14.93 -7.66
C GLU A 133 4.15 13.71 -8.46
N ILE A 134 3.79 13.71 -9.75
CA ILE A 134 4.28 12.77 -10.77
C ILE A 134 4.91 13.58 -11.88
N GLN A 135 6.23 13.62 -11.98
CA GLN A 135 6.94 14.46 -12.94
C GLN A 135 6.67 14.06 -14.39
N THR A 136 6.61 12.75 -14.66
CA THR A 136 6.42 12.26 -16.03
C THR A 136 5.48 11.06 -16.06
N ARG A 137 4.55 11.10 -17.03
CA ARG A 137 3.73 9.95 -17.41
C ARG A 137 3.82 9.73 -18.91
N GLN A 138 4.25 8.53 -19.30
CA GLN A 138 4.38 8.13 -20.70
C GLN A 138 3.65 6.82 -20.94
N SER A 139 3.09 6.63 -22.13
CA SER A 139 2.46 5.35 -22.53
C SER A 139 2.96 4.96 -23.91
N PHE A 140 3.38 3.72 -24.04
CA PHE A 140 3.83 3.09 -25.28
C PHE A 140 2.88 1.95 -25.61
N THR A 141 2.53 1.83 -26.88
CA THR A 141 1.63 0.78 -27.34
C THR A 141 2.30 0.01 -28.47
N THR A 142 2.39 -1.30 -28.30
CA THR A 142 2.75 -2.26 -29.36
C THR A 142 1.49 -2.99 -29.82
N PRO A 143 1.53 -3.84 -30.86
CA PRO A 143 0.38 -4.63 -31.26
C PRO A 143 -0.23 -5.50 -30.16
N THR A 144 0.58 -6.01 -29.24
CA THR A 144 0.18 -6.97 -28.20
C THR A 144 0.17 -6.38 -26.79
N THR A 145 0.88 -5.26 -26.55
CA THR A 145 1.09 -4.79 -25.19
C THR A 145 0.95 -3.28 -25.10
N ARG A 146 0.40 -2.80 -24.00
CA ARG A 146 0.42 -1.39 -23.61
C ARG A 146 1.22 -1.22 -22.32
N THR A 147 2.32 -0.46 -22.39
CA THR A 147 3.15 -0.11 -21.23
C THR A 147 2.92 1.32 -20.82
N THR A 148 2.72 1.58 -19.53
CA THR A 148 2.64 2.93 -18.96
C THR A 148 3.74 3.09 -17.91
N LEU A 149 4.44 4.22 -18.02
CA LEU A 149 5.51 4.61 -17.09
C LEU A 149 5.08 5.86 -16.33
N TRP A 150 5.26 5.85 -15.01
CA TRP A 150 5.20 7.02 -14.14
C TRP A 150 6.57 7.17 -13.50
N ARG A 151 7.16 8.35 -13.60
CA ARG A 151 8.52 8.63 -13.10
C ARG A 151 8.53 9.88 -12.24
N GLY A 152 9.46 9.89 -11.28
CA GLY A 152 9.66 11.03 -10.39
C GLY A 152 8.43 11.28 -9.51
N MET A 153 7.82 10.21 -8.96
CA MET A 153 6.76 10.36 -7.97
C MET A 153 7.36 10.85 -6.66
N ASP A 154 7.02 12.05 -6.24
CA ASP A 154 7.40 12.56 -4.91
C ASP A 154 6.55 11.89 -3.84
N LEU A 155 7.19 11.10 -2.97
CA LEU A 155 6.52 10.31 -1.95
C LEU A 155 6.77 10.91 -0.56
N ARG A 156 5.67 11.14 0.18
CA ARG A 156 5.71 11.55 1.58
C ARG A 156 4.92 10.56 2.43
N LEU A 157 5.33 10.40 3.68
CA LEU A 157 4.49 9.65 4.62
C LEU A 157 3.18 10.39 4.85
N THR A 158 2.08 9.66 4.84
CA THR A 158 0.81 10.21 5.33
C THR A 158 0.85 10.38 6.83
N THR A 159 -0.07 11.16 7.39
CA THR A 159 -0.20 11.29 8.84
C THR A 159 -0.46 9.92 9.51
N ALA A 160 -1.34 9.12 8.92
CA ALA A 160 -1.63 7.77 9.42
C ALA A 160 -0.39 6.86 9.31
N GLY A 161 0.35 6.93 8.20
CA GLY A 161 1.58 6.17 7.99
C GLY A 161 2.66 6.53 9.01
N ALA A 162 2.95 7.82 9.17
CA ALA A 162 3.96 8.29 10.13
C ALA A 162 3.60 7.91 11.57
N GLN A 163 2.33 8.09 11.98
CA GLN A 163 1.87 7.71 13.33
C GLN A 163 1.95 6.21 13.57
N THR A 164 1.57 5.40 12.57
CA THR A 164 1.65 3.93 12.68
C THR A 164 3.10 3.48 12.82
N LEU A 165 4.01 3.98 11.97
CA LEU A 165 5.43 3.66 12.05
C LEU A 165 6.04 4.09 13.38
N ASN A 166 5.80 5.34 13.80
CA ASN A 166 6.35 5.85 15.07
C ASN A 166 5.88 5.04 16.28
N ARG A 167 4.58 4.69 16.33
CA ARG A 167 4.02 3.90 17.43
C ARG A 167 4.56 2.48 17.43
N ALA A 168 4.52 1.81 16.29
CA ALA A 168 4.88 0.39 16.19
C ALA A 168 6.39 0.15 16.32
N LEU A 169 7.21 1.13 15.96
CA LEU A 169 8.68 1.06 16.06
C LEU A 169 9.25 1.79 17.29
N GLU A 170 8.36 2.30 18.16
CA GLU A 170 8.75 3.00 19.39
C GLU A 170 9.77 4.13 19.13
N THR A 171 9.46 4.98 18.13
CA THR A 171 10.34 6.07 17.67
C THR A 171 9.53 7.32 17.32
N ASN A 172 10.21 8.41 16.96
CA ASN A 172 9.59 9.65 16.50
C ASN A 172 10.23 10.20 15.20
N VAL A 173 10.99 9.37 14.49
CA VAL A 173 11.78 9.81 13.33
C VAL A 173 10.97 9.92 12.03
N PHE A 174 9.79 9.34 11.98
CA PHE A 174 8.94 9.36 10.81
C PHE A 174 8.08 10.63 10.80
N SER A 175 8.22 11.43 9.76
CA SER A 175 7.57 12.74 9.62
C SER A 175 6.87 12.88 8.27
N THR A 176 5.78 13.62 8.26
CA THR A 176 5.04 14.00 7.03
C THR A 176 5.61 15.25 6.35
N SER A 177 6.47 16.00 7.04
CA SER A 177 6.95 17.31 6.59
C SER A 177 8.03 17.24 5.51
N VAL A 178 8.63 16.06 5.30
CA VAL A 178 9.76 15.89 4.38
C VAL A 178 9.40 14.90 3.27
N ARG A 179 10.01 15.09 2.11
CA ARG A 179 10.02 14.09 1.05
C ARG A 179 10.72 12.84 1.58
N THR A 180 10.02 11.73 1.61
CA THR A 180 10.54 10.47 2.14
C THR A 180 11.28 9.68 1.07
N ALA A 181 10.74 9.66 -0.15
CA ALA A 181 11.31 8.87 -1.24
C ALA A 181 10.89 9.42 -2.61
N GLU A 182 11.56 8.91 -3.67
CA GLU A 182 11.13 9.03 -5.06
C GLU A 182 10.67 7.66 -5.56
N GLY A 183 9.50 7.64 -6.20
CA GLY A 183 8.91 6.44 -6.80
C GLY A 183 8.97 6.45 -8.32
N ASN A 184 9.12 5.26 -8.92
CA ASN A 184 8.95 5.03 -10.35
C ASN A 184 8.13 3.76 -10.54
N LEU A 185 7.15 3.81 -11.44
CA LEU A 185 6.25 2.70 -11.73
C LEU A 185 6.21 2.41 -13.23
N SER A 186 6.46 1.16 -13.60
CA SER A 186 6.28 0.63 -14.95
C SER A 186 5.20 -0.45 -14.91
N VAL A 187 4.20 -0.34 -15.77
CA VAL A 187 3.13 -1.34 -15.87
C VAL A 187 2.88 -1.68 -17.31
N ALA A 188 3.03 -2.95 -17.65
CA ALA A 188 2.68 -3.52 -18.93
C ALA A 188 1.43 -4.41 -18.78
N ARG A 189 0.55 -4.39 -19.78
CA ARG A 189 -0.65 -5.23 -19.87
C ARG A 189 -0.88 -5.67 -21.31
N ASP A 190 -1.45 -6.83 -21.47
CA ASP A 190 -1.90 -7.32 -22.77
C ASP A 190 -3.09 -6.48 -23.28
N ARG A 191 -3.29 -6.48 -24.59
CA ARG A 191 -4.35 -5.73 -25.29
C ARG A 191 -5.44 -6.68 -25.75
#